data_9382e889b278e19b47f1cd7c5f6b7636
#
_entry.id   9382e889b278e19b47f1cd7c5f6b7636
#
_cell.length_a   1.000
_cell.length_b   1.000
_cell.length_c   1.000
_cell.angle_alpha   90.00
_cell.angle_beta   90.00
_cell.angle_gamma   90.00
#
_symmetry.space_group_name_H-M   'P 1'
#
loop_
_entity.id
_entity.type
_entity.pdbx_description
1 polymer ?
#
loop_
_entity_poly.entity_id
_entity_poly.type
_entity_poly.pdbx_seq_one_letter_code
_entity_poly.pdbx_strand_id
1 'polypeptide(L)'
;TPDATGLVKSFASSGSNVTGIAVNLVELTAKKLEFLKRISPSIKRVGILDADFTDPAGKFVQNELQKDAPQFGMEVVPYKVLNDIGPTSTAEITTLMEKIRPGDIDAFFYLPGPISNLPQNAQLVIDMARRLKIPAAFLLSSQVERGGLFTYAHDTVEMGKQTAVLVDNILRGKRPSAIPVGFSEKNTLVINLKTAREAGITIPESLLDIADTKIGK
;
A
#
# COMPACT_ATOMS: atom_id res chain seq x y z
N THR A 1 12.23 -7.86 1.49
CA THR A 1 13.27 -7.12 2.22
C THR A 1 14.53 -7.01 1.36
N PRO A 2 15.36 -5.94 1.49
CA PRO A 2 16.55 -5.73 0.66
C PRO A 2 17.60 -6.85 0.76
N ASP A 3 17.68 -7.53 1.89
CA ASP A 3 18.51 -8.72 2.10
C ASP A 3 17.98 -9.93 1.33
N ALA A 4 16.67 -10.15 1.31
CA ALA A 4 16.05 -11.23 0.55
C ALA A 4 16.22 -11.08 -0.98
N THR A 5 16.37 -9.84 -1.47
CA THR A 5 16.66 -9.56 -2.89
C THR A 5 18.15 -9.60 -3.23
N GLY A 6 19.02 -9.81 -2.25
CA GLY A 6 20.48 -9.79 -2.44
C GLY A 6 21.08 -8.39 -2.64
N LEU A 7 20.28 -7.32 -2.48
CA LEU A 7 20.72 -5.96 -2.65
C LEU A 7 21.70 -5.54 -1.55
N VAL A 8 21.50 -6.05 -0.35
CA VAL A 8 22.39 -5.88 0.81
C VAL A 8 22.61 -7.22 1.49
N LYS A 9 23.78 -7.43 2.10
CA LYS A 9 24.09 -8.65 2.85
C LYS A 9 23.37 -8.71 4.19
N SER A 10 23.23 -7.55 4.84
CA SER A 10 22.49 -7.39 6.10
C SER A 10 22.13 -5.93 6.31
N PHE A 11 21.21 -5.67 7.24
CA PHE A 11 20.84 -4.29 7.62
C PHE A 11 21.98 -3.56 8.33
N ALA A 12 22.81 -4.26 9.11
CA ALA A 12 23.95 -3.66 9.83
C ALA A 12 25.09 -3.24 8.88
N SER A 13 25.26 -3.96 7.76
CA SER A 13 26.27 -3.65 6.75
C SER A 13 25.79 -4.17 5.41
N SER A 14 25.65 -3.28 4.44
CA SER A 14 25.21 -3.68 3.10
C SER A 14 26.17 -4.66 2.42
N GLY A 15 27.47 -4.59 2.75
CA GLY A 15 28.52 -5.37 2.10
C GLY A 15 28.70 -5.05 0.62
N SER A 16 28.11 -3.95 0.15
CA SER A 16 28.12 -3.49 -1.24
C SER A 16 28.24 -1.96 -1.29
N ASN A 17 28.11 -1.37 -2.47
CA ASN A 17 28.11 0.08 -2.66
C ASN A 17 26.69 0.69 -2.51
N VAL A 18 25.77 -0.01 -1.85
CA VAL A 18 24.38 0.42 -1.64
C VAL A 18 24.11 0.57 -0.13
N THR A 19 23.40 1.61 0.23
CA THR A 19 22.74 1.78 1.53
C THR A 19 21.39 2.48 1.29
N GLY A 20 20.55 2.58 2.30
CA GLY A 20 19.26 3.24 2.13
C GLY A 20 18.35 3.10 3.34
N ILE A 21 17.08 3.48 3.13
CA ILE A 21 15.99 3.33 4.10
C ILE A 21 15.01 2.28 3.57
N ALA A 22 14.78 1.25 4.34
CA ALA A 22 13.80 0.19 4.03
C ALA A 22 12.43 0.51 4.64
N VAL A 23 11.41 -0.13 4.08
CA VAL A 23 10.02 -0.05 4.58
C VAL A 23 9.60 -1.41 5.15
N ASN A 24 8.95 -1.41 6.31
CA ASN A 24 8.38 -2.62 6.90
C ASN A 24 7.02 -2.96 6.24
N LEU A 25 7.07 -3.61 5.09
CA LEU A 25 5.86 -3.99 4.33
C LEU A 25 4.96 -4.98 5.10
N VAL A 26 5.53 -5.83 5.94
CA VAL A 26 4.76 -6.79 6.78
C VAL A 26 3.83 -6.02 7.70
N GLU A 27 4.38 -5.09 8.49
CA GLU A 27 3.61 -4.28 9.42
C GLU A 27 2.54 -3.46 8.70
N LEU A 28 2.90 -2.80 7.59
CA LEU A 28 1.96 -1.99 6.82
C LEU A 28 0.80 -2.81 6.27
N THR A 29 1.05 -4.05 5.85
CA THR A 29 0.03 -4.96 5.33
C THR A 29 -0.92 -5.38 6.44
N ALA A 30 -0.40 -5.87 7.55
CA ALA A 30 -1.19 -6.31 8.71
C ALA A 30 -2.05 -5.16 9.28
N LYS A 31 -1.48 -3.95 9.41
CA LYS A 31 -2.19 -2.77 9.89
C LYS A 31 -3.33 -2.33 8.96
N LYS A 32 -3.15 -2.37 7.66
CA LYS A 32 -4.22 -2.06 6.72
C LYS A 32 -5.37 -3.07 6.80
N LEU A 33 -5.08 -4.37 6.97
CA LEU A 33 -6.11 -5.39 7.22
C LEU A 33 -6.86 -5.14 8.53
N GLU A 34 -6.13 -4.85 9.61
CA GLU A 34 -6.73 -4.45 10.89
C GLU A 34 -7.68 -3.27 10.72
N PHE A 35 -7.24 -2.21 10.01
CA PHE A 35 -8.06 -1.02 9.80
C PHE A 35 -9.28 -1.29 8.92
N LEU A 36 -9.15 -2.10 7.87
CA LEU A 36 -10.32 -2.55 7.10
C LEU A 36 -11.34 -3.25 8.01
N LYS A 37 -10.88 -4.15 8.89
CA LYS A 37 -11.75 -4.87 9.83
C LYS A 37 -12.39 -3.96 10.88
N ARG A 38 -11.66 -2.94 11.34
CA ARG A 38 -12.21 -1.92 12.26
C ARG A 38 -13.26 -1.03 11.57
N ILE A 39 -13.02 -0.65 10.30
CA ILE A 39 -13.98 0.13 9.50
C ILE A 39 -15.26 -0.66 9.30
N SER A 40 -15.15 -1.94 8.94
CA SER A 40 -16.32 -2.80 8.74
C SER A 40 -16.03 -4.22 9.24
N PRO A 41 -16.52 -4.58 10.44
CA PRO A 41 -16.34 -5.93 11.02
C PRO A 41 -16.91 -7.06 10.16
N SER A 42 -17.84 -6.77 9.25
CA SER A 42 -18.47 -7.74 8.36
C SER A 42 -17.62 -8.12 7.14
N ILE A 43 -16.50 -7.43 6.86
CA ILE A 43 -15.61 -7.76 5.72
C ILE A 43 -15.14 -9.20 5.82
N LYS A 44 -15.37 -9.94 4.73
CA LYS A 44 -14.90 -11.32 4.53
C LYS A 44 -14.06 -11.49 3.28
N ARG A 45 -14.34 -10.74 2.20
CA ARG A 45 -13.66 -10.86 0.92
C ARG A 45 -12.95 -9.58 0.55
N VAL A 46 -11.63 -9.67 0.42
CA VAL A 46 -10.77 -8.54 0.07
C VAL A 46 -10.24 -8.73 -1.35
N GLY A 47 -10.70 -7.89 -2.28
CA GLY A 47 -10.23 -7.89 -3.66
C GLY A 47 -8.81 -7.32 -3.78
N ILE A 48 -8.03 -7.89 -4.69
CA ILE A 48 -6.71 -7.37 -5.09
C ILE A 48 -6.56 -7.43 -6.61
N LEU A 49 -5.73 -6.54 -7.16
CA LEU A 49 -5.18 -6.76 -8.51
C LEU A 49 -3.99 -7.72 -8.38
N ASP A 50 -4.12 -8.89 -9.01
CA ASP A 50 -3.07 -9.92 -9.06
C ASP A 50 -2.44 -9.87 -10.45
N ALA A 51 -1.38 -9.11 -10.58
CA ALA A 51 -0.56 -9.15 -11.79
C ALA A 51 0.54 -10.21 -11.61
N ASP A 52 0.96 -10.82 -12.70
CA ASP A 52 2.08 -11.75 -12.70
C ASP A 52 3.37 -10.93 -12.61
N PHE A 53 3.58 -10.38 -11.40
CA PHE A 53 4.60 -9.39 -11.14
C PHE A 53 6.00 -9.99 -11.26
N THR A 54 6.80 -9.42 -12.11
CA THR A 54 8.25 -9.45 -12.01
C THR A 54 8.75 -8.58 -10.84
N ASP A 55 7.86 -7.80 -10.20
CA ASP A 55 8.19 -6.97 -9.02
C ASP A 55 8.18 -7.78 -7.72
N PRO A 56 9.36 -7.98 -7.10
CA PRO A 56 9.46 -8.72 -5.85
C PRO A 56 8.65 -8.12 -4.69
N ALA A 57 8.47 -6.78 -4.65
CA ALA A 57 7.75 -6.11 -3.57
C ALA A 57 6.24 -6.40 -3.64
N GLY A 58 5.65 -6.35 -4.82
CA GLY A 58 4.24 -6.69 -5.04
C GLY A 58 3.95 -8.14 -4.66
N LYS A 59 4.78 -9.07 -5.13
CA LYS A 59 4.64 -10.49 -4.78
C LYS A 59 4.81 -10.76 -3.30
N PHE A 60 5.76 -10.09 -2.68
CA PHE A 60 5.97 -10.20 -1.23
C PHE A 60 4.72 -9.73 -0.46
N VAL A 61 4.16 -8.55 -0.78
CA VAL A 61 2.96 -8.04 -0.09
C VAL A 61 1.75 -8.93 -0.36
N GLN A 62 1.59 -9.45 -1.57
CA GLN A 62 0.52 -10.40 -1.89
C GLN A 62 0.61 -11.67 -1.02
N ASN A 63 1.81 -12.24 -0.85
CA ASN A 63 2.02 -13.42 -0.01
C ASN A 63 1.72 -13.12 1.47
N GLU A 64 2.19 -11.98 1.99
CA GLU A 64 1.88 -11.57 3.37
C GLU A 64 0.38 -11.32 3.55
N LEU A 65 -0.29 -10.72 2.57
CA LEU A 65 -1.73 -10.50 2.60
C LEU A 65 -2.50 -11.83 2.65
N GLN A 66 -2.12 -12.81 1.82
CA GLN A 66 -2.73 -14.14 1.81
C GLN A 66 -2.52 -14.91 3.12
N LYS A 67 -1.37 -14.72 3.76
CA LYS A 67 -1.03 -15.32 5.07
C LYS A 67 -1.80 -14.67 6.22
N ASP A 68 -1.94 -13.34 6.20
CA ASP A 68 -2.47 -12.58 7.33
C ASP A 68 -3.99 -12.39 7.27
N ALA A 69 -4.60 -12.30 6.08
CA ALA A 69 -6.03 -12.08 5.92
C ALA A 69 -6.90 -13.10 6.71
N PRO A 70 -6.59 -14.41 6.73
CA PRO A 70 -7.35 -15.38 7.52
C PRO A 70 -7.39 -15.10 9.03
N GLN A 71 -6.35 -14.47 9.59
CA GLN A 71 -6.30 -14.13 11.01
C GLN A 71 -7.35 -13.06 11.38
N PHE A 72 -7.79 -12.28 10.39
CA PHE A 72 -8.88 -11.30 10.52
C PHE A 72 -10.24 -11.86 10.04
N GLY A 73 -10.32 -13.16 9.72
CA GLY A 73 -11.51 -13.78 9.15
C GLY A 73 -11.84 -13.25 7.74
N MET A 74 -10.80 -12.94 6.98
CA MET A 74 -10.90 -12.47 5.60
C MET A 74 -10.28 -13.49 4.63
N GLU A 75 -10.78 -13.53 3.40
CA GLU A 75 -10.16 -14.21 2.26
C GLU A 75 -9.77 -13.20 1.18
N VAL A 76 -8.73 -13.52 0.44
CA VAL A 76 -8.22 -12.68 -0.64
C VAL A 76 -8.82 -13.16 -1.97
N VAL A 77 -9.44 -12.24 -2.71
CA VAL A 77 -10.03 -12.48 -4.03
C VAL A 77 -9.16 -11.84 -5.11
N PRO A 78 -8.34 -12.62 -5.84
CA PRO A 78 -7.46 -12.07 -6.85
C PRO A 78 -8.18 -11.79 -8.17
N TYR A 79 -8.00 -10.59 -8.71
CA TYR A 79 -8.37 -10.21 -10.08
C TYR A 79 -7.10 -10.17 -10.92
N LYS A 80 -6.91 -11.19 -11.75
CA LYS A 80 -5.70 -11.36 -12.56
C LYS A 80 -5.58 -10.28 -13.63
N VAL A 81 -4.42 -9.64 -13.67
CA VAL A 81 -3.98 -8.73 -14.73
C VAL A 81 -2.85 -9.41 -15.49
N LEU A 82 -3.06 -9.66 -16.77
CA LEU A 82 -2.11 -10.40 -17.60
C LEU A 82 -1.03 -9.50 -18.20
N ASN A 83 -1.31 -8.20 -18.29
CA ASN A 83 -0.40 -7.19 -18.83
C ASN A 83 0.00 -6.22 -17.71
N ASP A 84 1.20 -6.34 -17.22
CA ASP A 84 1.68 -5.60 -16.04
C ASP A 84 2.26 -4.21 -16.34
N ILE A 85 2.45 -3.81 -17.60
CA ILE A 85 3.10 -2.54 -17.98
C ILE A 85 2.37 -1.84 -19.13
N GLY A 86 2.03 -0.55 -18.91
CA GLY A 86 1.62 0.37 -19.97
C GLY A 86 0.11 0.49 -20.21
N PRO A 87 -0.29 1.07 -21.35
CA PRO A 87 -1.71 1.36 -21.67
C PRO A 87 -2.59 0.11 -21.73
N THR A 88 -2.03 -1.04 -22.10
CA THR A 88 -2.74 -2.31 -22.20
C THR A 88 -3.22 -2.79 -20.83
N SER A 89 -2.38 -2.66 -19.79
CA SER A 89 -2.77 -3.02 -18.42
C SER A 89 -3.87 -2.09 -17.90
N THR A 90 -3.86 -0.81 -18.23
CA THR A 90 -4.91 0.12 -17.84
C THR A 90 -6.26 -0.27 -18.46
N ALA A 91 -6.31 -0.64 -19.74
CA ALA A 91 -7.53 -1.10 -20.40
C ALA A 91 -8.06 -2.40 -19.79
N GLU A 92 -7.18 -3.32 -19.45
CA GLU A 92 -7.52 -4.58 -18.78
C GLU A 92 -8.08 -4.32 -17.37
N ILE A 93 -7.41 -3.47 -16.57
CA ILE A 93 -7.88 -3.07 -15.24
C ILE A 93 -9.24 -2.37 -15.32
N THR A 94 -9.45 -1.49 -16.31
CA THR A 94 -10.76 -0.88 -16.54
C THR A 94 -11.83 -1.94 -16.67
N THR A 95 -11.61 -2.91 -17.56
CA THR A 95 -12.56 -4.00 -17.80
C THR A 95 -12.80 -4.85 -16.54
N LEU A 96 -11.75 -5.13 -15.75
CA LEU A 96 -11.87 -5.88 -14.51
C LEU A 96 -12.69 -5.09 -13.48
N MET A 97 -12.36 -3.80 -13.27
CA MET A 97 -13.06 -2.97 -12.29
C MET A 97 -14.55 -2.78 -12.64
N GLU A 98 -14.90 -2.69 -13.92
CA GLU A 98 -16.28 -2.59 -14.38
C GLU A 98 -17.07 -3.88 -14.15
N LYS A 99 -16.45 -5.04 -14.21
CA LYS A 99 -17.09 -6.35 -14.02
C LYS A 99 -17.40 -6.67 -12.57
N ILE A 100 -16.71 -6.10 -11.60
CA ILE A 100 -16.96 -6.36 -10.17
C ILE A 100 -18.34 -5.83 -9.79
N ARG A 101 -19.17 -6.71 -9.22
CA ARG A 101 -20.56 -6.41 -8.82
C ARG A 101 -20.67 -6.25 -7.30
N PRO A 102 -21.72 -5.55 -6.80
CA PRO A 102 -22.04 -5.55 -5.37
C PRO A 102 -22.15 -6.99 -4.85
N GLY A 103 -21.41 -7.28 -3.79
CA GLY A 103 -21.39 -8.61 -3.19
C GLY A 103 -20.30 -9.55 -3.68
N ASP A 104 -19.53 -9.23 -4.71
CA ASP A 104 -18.37 -10.03 -5.12
C ASP A 104 -17.22 -9.90 -4.11
N ILE A 105 -17.00 -8.69 -3.60
CA ILE A 105 -16.00 -8.34 -2.57
C ILE A 105 -16.60 -7.35 -1.57
N ASP A 106 -16.03 -7.31 -0.38
CA ASP A 106 -16.47 -6.45 0.72
C ASP A 106 -15.48 -5.30 0.97
N ALA A 107 -14.26 -5.41 0.47
CA ALA A 107 -13.20 -4.39 0.54
C ALA A 107 -12.19 -4.58 -0.60
N PHE A 108 -11.34 -3.59 -0.81
CA PHE A 108 -10.24 -3.70 -1.76
C PHE A 108 -8.90 -3.33 -1.13
N PHE A 109 -7.85 -4.09 -1.46
CA PHE A 109 -6.49 -3.82 -1.01
C PHE A 109 -5.60 -3.56 -2.23
N TYR A 110 -5.15 -2.31 -2.38
CA TYR A 110 -4.31 -1.91 -3.51
C TYR A 110 -2.86 -2.28 -3.24
N LEU A 111 -2.33 -3.24 -4.02
CA LEU A 111 -0.97 -3.76 -3.86
C LEU A 111 0.07 -2.83 -4.50
N PRO A 112 1.33 -2.78 -3.96
CA PRO A 112 2.42 -2.13 -4.65
C PRO A 112 2.78 -2.88 -5.94
N GLY A 113 3.37 -2.17 -6.90
CA GLY A 113 3.84 -2.75 -8.14
C GLY A 113 3.82 -1.78 -9.31
N PRO A 114 4.33 -2.18 -10.48
CA PRO A 114 4.40 -1.32 -11.65
C PRO A 114 3.04 -0.75 -12.09
N ILE A 115 1.98 -1.58 -12.05
CA ILE A 115 0.62 -1.13 -12.39
C ILE A 115 0.06 -0.12 -11.39
N SER A 116 0.47 -0.21 -10.12
CA SER A 116 0.00 0.65 -9.04
C SER A 116 0.67 2.03 -9.04
N ASN A 117 1.81 2.14 -9.71
CA ASN A 117 2.53 3.41 -9.87
C ASN A 117 1.89 4.30 -10.94
N LEU A 118 0.95 3.78 -11.73
CA LEU A 118 0.23 4.56 -12.72
C LEU A 118 -0.99 5.24 -12.06
N PRO A 119 -1.04 6.60 -12.03
CA PRO A 119 -2.11 7.32 -11.34
C PRO A 119 -3.51 7.00 -11.85
N GLN A 120 -3.66 6.70 -13.14
CA GLN A 120 -4.95 6.32 -13.75
C GLN A 120 -5.46 4.97 -13.21
N ASN A 121 -4.57 4.00 -12.93
CA ASN A 121 -4.98 2.71 -12.40
C ASN A 121 -5.49 2.82 -10.95
N ALA A 122 -4.87 3.67 -10.14
CA ALA A 122 -5.39 3.99 -8.82
C ALA A 122 -6.78 4.64 -8.90
N GLN A 123 -7.01 5.52 -9.89
CA GLN A 123 -8.31 6.15 -10.10
C GLN A 123 -9.41 5.15 -10.44
N LEU A 124 -9.11 4.15 -11.29
CA LEU A 124 -10.06 3.07 -11.61
C LEU A 124 -10.51 2.31 -10.36
N VAL A 125 -9.57 2.01 -9.45
CA VAL A 125 -9.90 1.34 -8.18
C VAL A 125 -10.70 2.27 -7.26
N ILE A 126 -10.38 3.56 -7.19
CA ILE A 126 -11.13 4.56 -6.42
C ILE A 126 -12.57 4.62 -6.91
N ASP A 127 -12.77 4.70 -8.22
CA ASP A 127 -14.10 4.81 -8.82
C ASP A 127 -14.92 3.53 -8.65
N MET A 128 -14.29 2.36 -8.76
CA MET A 128 -14.91 1.07 -8.45
C MET A 128 -15.33 0.99 -6.98
N ALA A 129 -14.45 1.31 -6.03
CA ALA A 129 -14.74 1.25 -4.61
C ALA A 129 -15.87 2.21 -4.22
N ARG A 130 -15.89 3.42 -4.81
CA ARG A 130 -16.97 4.41 -4.65
C ARG A 130 -18.29 3.87 -5.20
N ARG A 131 -18.30 3.32 -6.41
CA ARG A 131 -19.49 2.73 -7.06
C ARG A 131 -20.08 1.59 -6.23
N LEU A 132 -19.24 0.74 -5.66
CA LEU A 132 -19.65 -0.41 -4.84
C LEU A 132 -19.89 -0.03 -3.37
N LYS A 133 -19.54 1.19 -2.95
CA LYS A 133 -19.62 1.67 -1.55
C LYS A 133 -18.86 0.77 -0.57
N ILE A 134 -17.68 0.30 -0.97
CA ILE A 134 -16.82 -0.55 -0.16
C ILE A 134 -15.54 0.19 0.28
N PRO A 135 -14.99 -0.12 1.45
CA PRO A 135 -13.71 0.44 1.87
C PRO A 135 -12.56 -0.09 1.00
N ALA A 136 -11.60 0.79 0.72
CA ALA A 136 -10.40 0.43 0.00
C ALA A 136 -9.16 1.02 0.68
N ALA A 137 -8.13 0.18 0.86
CA ALA A 137 -6.83 0.54 1.40
C ALA A 137 -5.86 0.84 0.25
N PHE A 138 -5.22 2.01 0.29
CA PHE A 138 -4.29 2.48 -0.75
C PHE A 138 -2.83 2.45 -0.27
N LEU A 139 -1.90 2.75 -1.20
CA LEU A 139 -0.47 2.73 -0.94
C LEU A 139 0.07 4.09 -0.48
N LEU A 140 -0.44 5.18 -1.09
CA LEU A 140 0.11 6.52 -0.96
C LEU A 140 -0.95 7.53 -0.51
N SER A 141 -0.54 8.54 0.25
CA SER A 141 -1.40 9.65 0.65
C SER A 141 -1.99 10.38 -0.56
N SER A 142 -1.22 10.54 -1.64
CA SER A 142 -1.71 11.16 -2.88
C SER A 142 -2.88 10.43 -3.53
N GLN A 143 -3.01 9.12 -3.34
CA GLN A 143 -4.15 8.34 -3.81
C GLN A 143 -5.39 8.62 -2.94
N VAL A 144 -5.20 8.82 -1.64
CA VAL A 144 -6.27 9.21 -0.71
C VAL A 144 -6.74 10.65 -0.99
N GLU A 145 -5.83 11.57 -1.30
CA GLU A 145 -6.14 12.95 -1.73
C GLU A 145 -7.01 12.97 -3.00
N ARG A 146 -6.79 12.03 -3.93
CA ARG A 146 -7.59 11.88 -5.16
C ARG A 146 -8.95 11.21 -4.96
N GLY A 147 -9.29 10.81 -3.73
CA GLY A 147 -10.57 10.20 -3.41
C GLY A 147 -10.51 8.75 -2.93
N GLY A 148 -9.32 8.19 -2.71
CA GLY A 148 -9.16 6.94 -1.97
C GLY A 148 -9.66 7.08 -0.53
N LEU A 149 -10.08 5.97 0.10
CA LEU A 149 -10.64 6.05 1.45
C LEU A 149 -9.56 6.27 2.51
N PHE A 150 -8.54 5.42 2.53
CA PHE A 150 -7.45 5.54 3.49
C PHE A 150 -6.16 4.90 3.01
N THR A 151 -5.06 5.30 3.62
CA THR A 151 -3.78 4.61 3.58
C THR A 151 -3.13 4.58 4.96
N TYR A 152 -2.39 3.52 5.23
CA TYR A 152 -1.37 3.48 6.27
C TYR A 152 -0.04 3.17 5.60
N ALA A 153 0.82 4.17 5.54
CA ALA A 153 2.03 4.13 4.74
C ALA A 153 3.18 4.87 5.44
N HIS A 154 4.39 4.60 5.02
CA HIS A 154 5.56 5.37 5.46
C HIS A 154 5.42 6.86 5.07
N ASP A 155 5.92 7.73 5.94
CA ASP A 155 5.99 9.16 5.67
C ASP A 155 7.15 9.43 4.69
N THR A 156 6.79 9.76 3.45
CA THR A 156 7.78 9.97 2.38
C THR A 156 8.66 11.19 2.62
N VAL A 157 8.16 12.21 3.31
CA VAL A 157 8.93 13.41 3.67
C VAL A 157 9.97 13.05 4.73
N GLU A 158 9.57 12.29 5.75
CA GLU A 158 10.48 11.84 6.79
C GLU A 158 11.55 10.88 6.25
N MET A 159 11.15 9.95 5.38
CA MET A 159 12.12 9.10 4.65
C MET A 159 13.12 9.94 3.84
N GLY A 160 12.65 11.01 3.20
CA GLY A 160 13.52 11.95 2.47
C GLY A 160 14.56 12.58 3.39
N LYS A 161 14.16 13.04 4.58
CA LYS A 161 15.09 13.59 5.59
C LYS A 161 16.09 12.54 6.08
N GLN A 162 15.63 11.34 6.42
CA GLN A 162 16.51 10.23 6.80
C GLN A 162 17.51 9.91 5.69
N THR A 163 17.06 9.86 4.43
CA THR A 163 17.90 9.61 3.26
C THR A 163 18.94 10.72 3.07
N ALA A 164 18.60 11.99 3.29
CA ALA A 164 19.51 13.10 3.19
C ALA A 164 20.71 12.96 4.15
N VAL A 165 20.50 12.43 5.35
CA VAL A 165 21.59 12.14 6.31
C VAL A 165 22.54 11.07 5.76
N LEU A 166 22.01 10.05 5.07
CA LEU A 166 22.86 9.02 4.43
C LEU A 166 23.69 9.63 3.28
N VAL A 167 23.06 10.48 2.47
CA VAL A 167 23.72 11.18 1.36
C VAL A 167 24.85 12.08 1.89
N ASP A 168 24.62 12.89 2.94
CA ASP A 168 25.65 13.73 3.56
C ASP A 168 26.84 12.90 4.05
N ASN A 169 26.60 11.77 4.71
CA ASN A 169 27.64 10.84 5.14
C ASN A 169 28.51 10.35 3.96
N ILE A 170 27.86 10.00 2.83
CA ILE A 170 28.55 9.52 1.62
C ILE A 170 29.39 10.64 1.01
N LEU A 171 28.83 11.84 0.89
CA LEU A 171 29.54 13.01 0.36
C LEU A 171 30.74 13.42 1.22
N ARG A 172 30.70 13.13 2.52
CA ARG A 172 31.86 13.29 3.45
C ARG A 172 32.87 12.12 3.39
N GLY A 173 32.71 11.22 2.43
CA GLY A 173 33.64 10.12 2.15
C GLY A 173 33.39 8.82 2.92
N LYS A 174 32.26 8.69 3.64
CA LYS A 174 31.87 7.42 4.27
C LYS A 174 31.42 6.43 3.20
N ARG A 175 31.97 5.22 3.21
CA ARG A 175 31.58 4.18 2.22
C ARG A 175 30.15 3.72 2.47
N PRO A 176 29.31 3.54 1.44
CA PRO A 176 27.94 3.01 1.61
C PRO A 176 27.91 1.70 2.39
N SER A 177 28.88 0.79 2.17
CA SER A 177 29.00 -0.47 2.90
C SER A 177 29.20 -0.32 4.42
N ALA A 178 29.68 0.86 4.88
CA ALA A 178 29.86 1.18 6.30
C ALA A 178 28.69 1.95 6.91
N ILE A 179 27.64 2.20 6.13
CA ILE A 179 26.42 2.87 6.58
C ILE A 179 25.33 1.81 6.69
N PRO A 180 24.76 1.55 7.89
CA PRO A 180 23.66 0.63 8.05
C PRO A 180 22.46 1.01 7.20
N VAL A 181 21.71 0.02 6.71
CA VAL A 181 20.40 0.23 6.12
C VAL A 181 19.42 0.49 7.25
N GLY A 182 18.79 1.67 7.23
CA GLY A 182 17.77 2.04 8.20
C GLY A 182 16.39 1.55 7.82
N PHE A 183 15.44 1.70 8.75
CA PHE A 183 14.01 1.58 8.46
C PHE A 183 13.35 2.96 8.51
N SER A 184 12.25 3.12 7.77
CA SER A 184 11.39 4.28 7.92
C SER A 184 10.92 4.38 9.38
N GLU A 185 11.18 5.51 10.04
CA GLU A 185 10.89 5.71 11.46
C GLU A 185 9.43 6.12 11.69
N LYS A 186 8.73 6.55 10.64
CA LYS A 186 7.37 7.06 10.77
C LYS A 186 6.45 6.48 9.70
N ASN A 187 5.36 5.91 10.18
CA ASN A 187 4.21 5.57 9.36
C ASN A 187 3.06 6.53 9.67
N THR A 188 2.22 6.84 8.67
CA THR A 188 1.09 7.75 8.81
C THR A 188 -0.20 7.09 8.36
N LEU A 189 -1.26 7.32 9.13
CA LEU A 189 -2.64 7.00 8.79
C LEU A 189 -3.32 8.24 8.20
N VAL A 190 -3.68 8.16 6.91
CA VAL A 190 -4.43 9.23 6.23
C VAL A 190 -5.81 8.71 5.87
N ILE A 191 -6.87 9.44 6.24
CA ILE A 191 -8.27 9.07 5.99
C ILE A 191 -8.98 10.20 5.26
N ASN A 192 -9.74 9.85 4.21
CA ASN A 192 -10.58 10.80 3.48
C ASN A 192 -12.03 10.71 3.96
N LEU A 193 -12.43 11.68 4.81
CA LEU A 193 -13.76 11.74 5.39
C LEU A 193 -14.83 12.12 4.35
N LYS A 194 -14.45 12.85 3.29
CA LYS A 194 -15.37 13.15 2.19
C LYS A 194 -15.75 11.86 1.48
N THR A 195 -14.75 11.05 1.10
CA THR A 195 -14.97 9.74 0.46
C THR A 195 -15.78 8.81 1.36
N ALA A 196 -15.49 8.77 2.67
CA ALA A 196 -16.26 7.97 3.62
C ALA A 196 -17.74 8.35 3.62
N ARG A 197 -18.06 9.66 3.72
CA ARG A 197 -19.44 10.15 3.67
C ARG A 197 -20.15 9.83 2.35
N GLU A 198 -19.48 10.07 1.22
CA GLU A 198 -20.05 9.80 -0.11
C GLU A 198 -20.34 8.31 -0.35
N ALA A 199 -19.52 7.42 0.21
CA ALA A 199 -19.72 5.98 0.15
C ALA A 199 -20.66 5.43 1.23
N GLY A 200 -21.09 6.26 2.21
CA GLY A 200 -21.88 5.81 3.35
C GLY A 200 -21.08 4.92 4.32
N ILE A 201 -19.77 5.09 4.36
CA ILE A 201 -18.87 4.33 5.24
C ILE A 201 -18.65 5.13 6.53
N THR A 202 -18.96 4.52 7.66
CA THR A 202 -18.68 5.10 8.98
C THR A 202 -17.26 4.74 9.41
N ILE A 203 -16.42 5.76 9.65
CA ILE A 203 -15.10 5.56 10.23
C ILE A 203 -15.21 5.57 11.76
N PRO A 204 -14.79 4.50 12.46
CA PRO A 204 -14.84 4.47 13.93
C PRO A 204 -14.00 5.60 14.55
N GLU A 205 -14.48 6.16 15.65
CA GLU A 205 -13.79 7.25 16.35
C GLU A 205 -12.37 6.84 16.77
N SER A 206 -12.21 5.61 17.22
CA SER A 206 -10.89 5.04 17.55
C SER A 206 -9.89 5.01 16.40
N LEU A 207 -10.34 5.05 15.14
CA LEU A 207 -9.45 5.24 13.97
C LEU A 207 -9.24 6.73 13.69
N LEU A 208 -10.26 7.54 13.92
CA LEU A 208 -10.15 9.00 13.76
C LEU A 208 -9.15 9.58 14.76
N ASP A 209 -9.10 9.06 15.99
CA ASP A 209 -8.19 9.54 17.04
C ASP A 209 -6.73 9.31 16.72
N ILE A 210 -6.42 8.20 16.05
CA ILE A 210 -5.05 7.85 15.66
C ILE A 210 -4.67 8.28 14.24
N ALA A 211 -5.60 8.89 13.50
CA ALA A 211 -5.32 9.35 12.14
C ALA A 211 -4.47 10.63 12.16
N ASP A 212 -3.29 10.55 11.53
CA ASP A 212 -2.38 11.69 11.39
C ASP A 212 -2.96 12.79 10.50
N THR A 213 -3.69 12.39 9.46
CA THR A 213 -4.31 13.33 8.51
C THR A 213 -5.75 12.93 8.18
N LYS A 214 -6.65 13.90 8.26
CA LYS A 214 -8.06 13.76 7.92
C LYS A 214 -8.40 14.74 6.80
N ILE A 215 -8.71 14.22 5.61
CA ILE A 215 -9.02 14.99 4.40
C ILE A 215 -10.54 15.19 4.33
N GLY A 216 -10.96 16.38 3.92
CA GLY A 216 -12.39 16.68 3.68
C GLY A 216 -13.24 16.76 4.94
N LYS A 217 -12.72 17.40 5.98
CA LYS A 217 -13.47 17.77 7.18
C LYS A 217 -14.69 18.64 6.83
#